data_2e6163cfefce52c33d03af9fa267b4d8
#
_entry.id   2e6163cfefce52c33d03af9fa267b4d8
#
_cell.length_a   1.000
_cell.length_b   1.000
_cell.length_c   1.000
_cell.angle_alpha   90.00
_cell.angle_beta   90.00
_cell.angle_gamma   90.00
#
_symmetry.space_group_name_H-M   'P 1'
#
loop_
_entity.id
_entity.type
_entity.pdbx_description
1 polymer ?
#
loop_
_entity_poly.entity_id
_entity_poly.type
_entity_poly.pdbx_seq_one_letter_code
_entity_poly.pdbx_strand_id
1 'polypeptide(L)'
;MEGNNNHQNPPKTQEDSKATKEADASSKRLINGHDKDMGEEKMKKRESLSISFLSNASFMKWTMKDVGNVLIDHPIPFVFALSLFYFMGVEYTLSMVSPTSPPFDIGFELTQGLQGLLARRPDLNTIFAALNTVFVGMQTTYIAWTWLVEGRPRATIAALFMFTCRGILGYATQLPLPQEFLGSGVDFPVGNVSFFLFFSGHVGGSVIASIDMRRKHRHGLAFIFDTLNVLQVVRLLATRGHYTIDLAVGVGAGILCDSLAGKYEESRKMSHLSYIKAANSHDTSTAADDTITAVQHKS
;
A
#
# COMPACT_ATOMS: atom_id res chain seq x y z
N MET A 1 28.09 75.98 -16.40
CA MET A 1 29.46 75.72 -16.89
C MET A 1 29.47 74.23 -17.19
N GLU A 2 28.99 73.81 -18.35
CA GLU A 2 29.61 73.74 -19.67
C GLU A 2 30.92 72.97 -19.70
N GLY A 3 30.89 71.86 -20.41
CA GLY A 3 32.00 71.00 -20.76
C GLY A 3 31.56 69.94 -21.70
N ASN A 4 31.27 70.38 -22.94
CA ASN A 4 30.96 69.58 -24.12
C ASN A 4 32.24 69.01 -24.72
N ASN A 5 32.39 67.68 -24.88
CA ASN A 5 33.44 67.08 -25.72
C ASN A 5 32.82 66.07 -26.67
N ASN A 6 32.56 66.59 -27.87
CA ASN A 6 32.33 65.86 -29.11
C ASN A 6 33.60 65.10 -29.54
N HIS A 7 33.55 63.74 -29.52
CA HIS A 7 34.50 62.93 -30.31
C HIS A 7 33.74 62.36 -31.52
N GLN A 8 33.98 62.95 -32.67
CA GLN A 8 33.58 62.42 -33.99
C GLN A 8 34.41 61.16 -34.31
N ASN A 9 33.75 60.04 -34.49
CA ASN A 9 34.30 58.83 -35.09
C ASN A 9 34.25 58.97 -36.63
N PRO A 10 35.27 58.51 -37.38
CA PRO A 10 35.28 58.53 -38.83
C PRO A 10 34.29 57.52 -39.44
N PRO A 11 33.79 57.73 -40.68
CA PRO A 11 32.81 56.90 -41.32
C PRO A 11 33.40 55.54 -41.69
N LYS A 12 32.79 54.45 -41.19
CA LYS A 12 33.10 53.07 -41.60
C LYS A 12 32.57 52.83 -42.99
N THR A 13 33.44 52.39 -43.89
CA THR A 13 33.17 52.09 -45.30
C THR A 13 32.15 50.93 -45.42
N GLN A 14 31.22 51.03 -46.30
CA GLN A 14 30.05 50.14 -46.51
C GLN A 14 30.46 48.70 -46.88
N GLU A 15 31.70 48.45 -47.30
CA GLU A 15 32.23 47.12 -47.65
C GLU A 15 32.50 46.23 -46.42
N ASP A 16 32.98 46.76 -45.31
CA ASP A 16 33.27 46.01 -44.10
C ASP A 16 32.00 45.47 -43.44
N SER A 17 30.87 46.15 -43.59
CA SER A 17 29.55 45.75 -43.06
C SER A 17 28.95 44.55 -43.79
N LYS A 18 29.29 44.36 -45.08
CA LYS A 18 28.74 43.29 -45.90
C LYS A 18 29.48 41.97 -45.65
N ALA A 19 30.80 42.04 -45.56
CA ALA A 19 31.64 40.87 -45.24
C ALA A 19 31.36 40.28 -43.85
N THR A 20 31.13 41.14 -42.84
CA THR A 20 30.81 40.69 -41.48
C THR A 20 29.41 40.03 -41.37
N LYS A 21 28.43 40.52 -42.16
CA LYS A 21 27.08 39.92 -42.19
C LYS A 21 27.04 38.58 -42.92
N GLU A 22 27.84 38.38 -43.98
CA GLU A 22 27.92 37.10 -44.70
C GLU A 22 28.65 36.03 -43.86
N ALA A 23 29.70 36.40 -43.11
CA ALA A 23 30.39 35.51 -42.18
C ALA A 23 29.50 35.05 -41.02
N ASP A 24 28.72 35.96 -40.44
CA ASP A 24 27.79 35.64 -39.36
C ASP A 24 26.62 34.76 -39.85
N ALA A 25 26.09 34.99 -41.03
CA ALA A 25 25.05 34.15 -41.67
C ALA A 25 25.55 32.74 -42.02
N SER A 26 26.81 32.60 -42.47
CA SER A 26 27.44 31.31 -42.74
C SER A 26 27.71 30.53 -41.47
N SER A 27 28.18 31.17 -40.39
CA SER A 27 28.40 30.56 -39.07
C SER A 27 27.11 30.08 -38.44
N LYS A 28 26.02 30.86 -38.52
CA LYS A 28 24.70 30.47 -38.03
C LYS A 28 24.06 29.29 -38.78
N ARG A 29 24.33 29.17 -40.08
CA ARG A 29 23.88 28.01 -40.88
C ARG A 29 24.64 26.74 -40.54
N LEU A 30 25.93 26.80 -40.25
CA LEU A 30 26.73 25.65 -39.82
C LEU A 30 26.35 25.16 -38.45
N ILE A 31 26.09 26.09 -37.49
CA ILE A 31 25.65 25.73 -36.11
C ILE A 31 24.25 25.10 -36.15
N ASN A 32 23.30 25.67 -36.90
CA ASN A 32 21.95 25.11 -37.00
C ASN A 32 21.90 23.77 -37.76
N GLY A 33 22.82 23.52 -38.74
CA GLY A 33 22.94 22.23 -39.41
C GLY A 33 23.46 21.14 -38.47
N HIS A 34 24.46 21.46 -37.64
CA HIS A 34 25.05 20.51 -36.71
C HIS A 34 24.11 20.13 -35.56
N ASP A 35 23.31 21.08 -35.05
CA ASP A 35 22.31 20.80 -34.02
C ASP A 35 21.12 19.96 -34.52
N LYS A 36 20.73 20.12 -35.79
CA LYS A 36 19.72 19.29 -36.44
C LYS A 36 20.18 17.84 -36.61
N ASP A 37 21.41 17.65 -37.16
CA ASP A 37 21.96 16.31 -37.33
C ASP A 37 22.16 15.58 -36.03
N MET A 38 22.61 16.26 -34.97
CA MET A 38 22.74 15.70 -33.62
C MET A 38 21.38 15.36 -33.00
N GLY A 39 20.34 16.13 -33.30
CA GLY A 39 18.96 15.88 -32.88
C GLY A 39 18.36 14.63 -33.55
N GLU A 40 18.56 14.50 -34.87
CA GLU A 40 18.08 13.34 -35.64
C GLU A 40 18.84 12.05 -35.27
N GLU A 41 20.13 12.11 -35.02
CA GLU A 41 20.92 10.96 -34.60
C GLU A 41 20.51 10.49 -33.19
N LYS A 42 20.27 11.41 -32.24
CA LYS A 42 19.75 11.10 -30.93
C LYS A 42 18.32 10.50 -30.95
N MET A 43 17.50 10.97 -31.89
CA MET A 43 16.13 10.45 -32.05
C MET A 43 16.15 9.05 -32.65
N LYS A 44 16.94 8.81 -33.72
CA LYS A 44 17.16 7.48 -34.32
C LYS A 44 17.75 6.48 -33.32
N LYS A 45 18.69 6.93 -32.47
CA LYS A 45 19.25 6.08 -31.38
C LYS A 45 18.24 5.73 -30.29
N ARG A 46 17.35 6.65 -29.96
CA ARG A 46 16.24 6.39 -29.01
C ARG A 46 15.20 5.43 -29.59
N GLU A 47 14.82 5.59 -30.86
CA GLU A 47 13.92 4.67 -31.55
C GLU A 47 14.53 3.27 -31.67
N SER A 48 15.79 3.17 -32.07
CA SER A 48 16.51 1.89 -32.14
C SER A 48 16.62 1.20 -30.80
N LEU A 49 16.88 1.94 -29.70
CA LEU A 49 16.89 1.42 -28.34
C LEU A 49 15.50 0.95 -27.90
N SER A 50 14.46 1.70 -28.21
CA SER A 50 13.08 1.35 -27.89
C SER A 50 12.62 0.10 -28.63
N ILE A 51 12.92 -0.02 -29.92
CA ILE A 51 12.60 -1.19 -30.75
C ILE A 51 13.40 -2.41 -30.27
N SER A 52 14.68 -2.26 -29.94
CA SER A 52 15.50 -3.33 -29.38
C SER A 52 15.01 -3.80 -28.01
N PHE A 53 14.54 -2.90 -27.15
CA PHE A 53 13.94 -3.25 -25.86
C PHE A 53 12.66 -4.04 -26.06
N LEU A 54 11.76 -3.61 -26.92
CA LEU A 54 10.50 -4.29 -27.22
C LEU A 54 10.74 -5.66 -27.86
N SER A 55 11.69 -5.78 -28.82
CA SER A 55 11.99 -7.07 -29.46
C SER A 55 12.61 -8.10 -28.51
N ASN A 56 13.24 -7.66 -27.42
CA ASN A 56 13.78 -8.53 -26.37
C ASN A 56 12.80 -8.80 -25.22
N ALA A 57 11.66 -8.13 -25.19
CA ALA A 57 10.65 -8.37 -24.17
C ALA A 57 10.11 -9.81 -24.29
N SER A 58 10.14 -10.57 -23.20
CA SER A 58 9.79 -12.00 -23.22
C SER A 58 8.36 -12.25 -23.69
N PHE A 59 7.43 -11.33 -23.42
CA PHE A 59 6.04 -11.45 -23.86
C PHE A 59 5.85 -11.43 -25.39
N MET A 60 6.77 -10.79 -26.15
CA MET A 60 6.73 -10.79 -27.62
C MET A 60 7.04 -12.16 -28.22
N LYS A 61 7.63 -13.07 -27.44
CA LYS A 61 7.97 -14.44 -27.83
C LYS A 61 6.95 -15.46 -27.33
N TRP A 62 5.92 -15.02 -26.61
CA TRP A 62 4.92 -15.93 -26.08
C TRP A 62 4.05 -16.53 -27.16
N THR A 63 3.87 -17.82 -27.09
CA THR A 63 2.92 -18.58 -27.90
C THR A 63 1.60 -18.72 -27.14
N MET A 64 0.53 -19.16 -27.84
CA MET A 64 -0.74 -19.49 -27.17
C MET A 64 -0.59 -20.57 -26.10
N LYS A 65 0.41 -21.43 -26.21
CA LYS A 65 0.73 -22.42 -25.18
C LYS A 65 1.30 -21.77 -23.92
N ASP A 66 2.15 -20.76 -24.08
CA ASP A 66 2.74 -20.04 -22.93
C ASP A 66 1.67 -19.28 -22.15
N VAL A 67 0.70 -18.67 -22.86
CA VAL A 67 -0.47 -18.05 -22.23
C VAL A 67 -1.31 -19.07 -21.46
N GLY A 68 -1.54 -20.27 -22.06
CA GLY A 68 -2.23 -21.37 -21.40
C GLY A 68 -1.49 -21.87 -20.15
N ASN A 69 -0.16 -21.96 -20.21
CA ASN A 69 0.66 -22.35 -19.05
C ASN A 69 0.57 -21.33 -17.91
N VAL A 70 0.61 -20.03 -18.22
CA VAL A 70 0.42 -18.97 -17.20
C VAL A 70 -0.94 -19.09 -16.51
N LEU A 71 -2.00 -19.43 -17.25
CA LEU A 71 -3.32 -19.65 -16.68
C LEU A 71 -3.34 -20.84 -15.70
N ILE A 72 -2.65 -21.92 -16.06
CA ILE A 72 -2.59 -23.15 -15.24
C ILE A 72 -1.70 -22.96 -14.02
N ASP A 73 -0.52 -22.36 -14.20
CA ASP A 73 0.48 -22.19 -13.16
C ASP A 73 0.15 -21.04 -12.20
N HIS A 74 -0.57 -20.02 -12.70
CA HIS A 74 -0.91 -18.81 -11.93
C HIS A 74 -2.40 -18.44 -12.03
N PRO A 75 -3.32 -19.33 -11.63
CA PRO A 75 -4.76 -19.10 -11.80
C PRO A 75 -5.27 -17.87 -11.03
N ILE A 76 -4.77 -17.63 -9.83
CA ILE A 76 -5.21 -16.49 -9.00
C ILE A 76 -4.84 -15.15 -9.64
N PRO A 77 -3.56 -14.84 -10.00
CA PRO A 77 -3.22 -13.62 -10.71
C PRO A 77 -3.97 -13.46 -12.04
N PHE A 78 -4.22 -14.54 -12.76
CA PHE A 78 -4.97 -14.49 -14.02
C PHE A 78 -6.43 -14.06 -13.81
N VAL A 79 -7.11 -14.64 -12.81
CA VAL A 79 -8.48 -14.24 -12.45
C VAL A 79 -8.54 -12.77 -12.05
N PHE A 80 -7.57 -12.29 -11.25
CA PHE A 80 -7.49 -10.86 -10.90
C PHE A 80 -7.29 -9.97 -12.12
N ALA A 81 -6.41 -10.35 -13.05
CA ALA A 81 -6.20 -9.59 -14.28
C ALA A 81 -7.48 -9.55 -15.15
N LEU A 82 -8.15 -10.68 -15.31
CA LEU A 82 -9.41 -10.75 -16.03
C LEU A 82 -10.51 -9.92 -15.36
N SER A 83 -10.60 -9.99 -14.03
CA SER A 83 -11.53 -9.19 -13.24
C SER A 83 -11.26 -7.70 -13.41
N LEU A 84 -9.99 -7.29 -13.45
CA LEU A 84 -9.61 -5.88 -13.69
C LEU A 84 -10.13 -5.40 -15.04
N PHE A 85 -9.92 -6.17 -16.12
CA PHE A 85 -10.46 -5.83 -17.45
C PHE A 85 -11.99 -5.74 -17.46
N TYR A 86 -12.65 -6.68 -16.79
CA TYR A 86 -14.10 -6.66 -16.66
C TYR A 86 -14.58 -5.39 -15.93
N PHE A 87 -13.99 -5.07 -14.77
CA PHE A 87 -14.38 -3.89 -14.00
C PHE A 87 -14.05 -2.59 -14.71
N MET A 88 -12.94 -2.49 -15.44
CA MET A 88 -12.66 -1.35 -16.31
C MET A 88 -13.77 -1.14 -17.35
N GLY A 89 -14.27 -2.23 -17.95
CA GLY A 89 -15.43 -2.16 -18.86
C GLY A 89 -16.71 -1.70 -18.17
N VAL A 90 -16.99 -2.22 -16.98
CA VAL A 90 -18.16 -1.86 -16.18
C VAL A 90 -18.11 -0.38 -15.76
N GLU A 91 -16.93 0.14 -15.38
CA GLU A 91 -16.75 1.53 -14.94
C GLU A 91 -17.20 2.54 -16.01
N TYR A 92 -17.01 2.24 -17.30
CA TYR A 92 -17.50 3.07 -18.40
C TYR A 92 -19.03 3.03 -18.58
N THR A 93 -19.69 2.04 -18.01
CA THR A 93 -21.16 1.87 -18.11
C THR A 93 -21.90 2.39 -16.88
N LEU A 94 -21.20 2.62 -15.76
CA LEU A 94 -21.79 3.12 -14.55
C LEU A 94 -22.06 4.63 -14.66
N SER A 95 -23.32 5.02 -14.47
CA SER A 95 -23.68 6.43 -14.34
C SER A 95 -23.18 6.95 -12.99
N MET A 96 -22.62 8.15 -12.97
CA MET A 96 -22.24 8.80 -11.72
C MET A 96 -23.48 9.01 -10.83
N VAL A 97 -23.36 8.63 -9.58
CA VAL A 97 -24.39 8.90 -8.57
C VAL A 97 -24.52 10.42 -8.39
N SER A 98 -25.74 10.93 -8.40
CA SER A 98 -25.98 12.36 -8.18
C SER A 98 -25.44 12.79 -6.82
N PRO A 99 -24.77 13.97 -6.71
CA PRO A 99 -24.28 14.48 -5.44
C PRO A 99 -25.35 14.65 -4.35
N THR A 100 -26.61 14.72 -4.76
CA THR A 100 -27.77 14.87 -3.87
C THR A 100 -28.43 13.54 -3.47
N SER A 101 -28.02 12.42 -4.10
CA SER A 101 -28.54 11.10 -3.78
C SER A 101 -27.76 10.47 -2.63
N PRO A 102 -28.40 9.67 -1.76
CA PRO A 102 -27.68 8.87 -0.79
C PRO A 102 -26.74 7.89 -1.50
N PRO A 103 -25.55 7.59 -0.93
CA PRO A 103 -24.63 6.65 -1.52
C PRO A 103 -25.27 5.26 -1.54
N PHE A 104 -25.16 4.56 -2.66
CA PHE A 104 -25.58 3.17 -2.77
C PHE A 104 -24.54 2.25 -2.10
N ASP A 105 -24.99 1.37 -1.21
CA ASP A 105 -24.16 0.34 -0.58
C ASP A 105 -24.94 -0.97 -0.51
N ILE A 106 -24.40 -2.01 -1.12
CA ILE A 106 -25.06 -3.32 -1.21
C ILE A 106 -25.28 -3.97 0.17
N GLY A 107 -24.37 -3.78 1.12
CA GLY A 107 -24.51 -4.30 2.48
C GLY A 107 -25.65 -3.61 3.23
N PHE A 108 -25.89 -2.34 2.93
CA PHE A 108 -27.02 -1.60 3.47
C PHE A 108 -28.35 -2.16 2.94
N GLU A 109 -28.44 -2.44 1.65
CA GLU A 109 -29.61 -3.05 1.05
C GLU A 109 -29.92 -4.42 1.65
N LEU A 110 -28.89 -5.29 1.74
CA LEU A 110 -29.03 -6.64 2.28
C LEU A 110 -29.41 -6.65 3.77
N THR A 111 -29.05 -5.64 4.52
CA THR A 111 -29.31 -5.53 5.96
C THR A 111 -30.46 -4.60 6.33
N GLN A 112 -31.21 -4.07 5.36
CA GLN A 112 -32.29 -3.11 5.57
C GLN A 112 -33.35 -3.63 6.56
N GLY A 113 -33.76 -4.91 6.44
CA GLY A 113 -34.73 -5.51 7.35
C GLY A 113 -34.25 -5.54 8.80
N LEU A 114 -32.96 -5.86 9.00
CA LEU A 114 -32.35 -5.88 10.33
C LEU A 114 -32.16 -4.46 10.88
N GLN A 115 -31.79 -3.49 10.02
CA GLN A 115 -31.71 -2.08 10.38
C GLN A 115 -33.05 -1.57 10.91
N GLY A 116 -34.15 -1.82 10.17
CA GLY A 116 -35.48 -1.42 10.59
C GLY A 116 -35.92 -2.08 11.91
N LEU A 117 -35.50 -3.32 12.18
CA LEU A 117 -35.74 -4.00 13.45
C LEU A 117 -34.96 -3.32 14.60
N LEU A 118 -33.68 -3.04 14.41
CA LEU A 118 -32.83 -2.40 15.42
C LEU A 118 -33.25 -0.96 15.70
N ALA A 119 -33.68 -0.21 14.69
CA ALA A 119 -34.22 1.13 14.86
C ALA A 119 -35.50 1.15 15.71
N ARG A 120 -36.35 0.13 15.59
CA ARG A 120 -37.57 -0.01 16.41
C ARG A 120 -37.32 -0.60 17.82
N ARG A 121 -36.18 -1.23 18.04
CA ARG A 121 -35.83 -1.90 19.28
C ARG A 121 -34.43 -1.44 19.76
N PRO A 122 -34.35 -0.24 20.38
CA PRO A 122 -33.09 0.32 20.86
C PRO A 122 -32.41 -0.56 21.92
N ASP A 123 -33.18 -1.30 22.72
CA ASP A 123 -32.63 -2.25 23.70
C ASP A 123 -31.88 -3.38 23.00
N LEU A 124 -32.42 -3.92 21.90
CA LEU A 124 -31.78 -4.96 21.12
C LEU A 124 -30.48 -4.45 20.46
N ASN A 125 -30.51 -3.22 19.95
CA ASN A 125 -29.31 -2.56 19.41
C ASN A 125 -28.24 -2.44 20.50
N THR A 126 -28.61 -2.04 21.72
CA THR A 126 -27.70 -1.92 22.87
C THR A 126 -27.10 -3.26 23.26
N ILE A 127 -27.89 -4.35 23.27
CA ILE A 127 -27.38 -5.70 23.54
C ILE A 127 -26.36 -6.13 22.49
N PHE A 128 -26.65 -5.93 21.21
CA PHE A 128 -25.71 -6.28 20.15
C PHE A 128 -24.45 -5.40 20.18
N ALA A 129 -24.57 -4.14 20.60
CA ALA A 129 -23.44 -3.26 20.83
C ALA A 129 -22.53 -3.78 21.95
N ALA A 130 -23.14 -4.19 23.08
CA ALA A 130 -22.39 -4.78 24.20
C ALA A 130 -21.68 -6.08 23.82
N LEU A 131 -22.36 -6.98 23.07
CA LEU A 131 -21.76 -8.21 22.55
C LEU A 131 -20.59 -7.93 21.61
N ASN A 132 -20.72 -6.94 20.74
CA ASN A 132 -19.64 -6.50 19.86
C ASN A 132 -18.44 -5.97 20.67
N THR A 133 -18.69 -5.16 21.68
CA THR A 133 -17.65 -4.66 22.58
C THR A 133 -16.92 -5.79 23.30
N VAL A 134 -17.65 -6.79 23.80
CA VAL A 134 -17.05 -8.01 24.39
C VAL A 134 -16.17 -8.73 23.35
N PHE A 135 -16.65 -8.91 22.13
CA PHE A 135 -15.88 -9.57 21.09
C PHE A 135 -14.59 -8.80 20.72
N VAL A 136 -14.66 -7.47 20.62
CA VAL A 136 -13.46 -6.62 20.42
C VAL A 136 -12.49 -6.75 21.59
N GLY A 137 -13.00 -6.81 22.81
CA GLY A 137 -12.20 -7.08 24.01
C GLY A 137 -11.50 -8.45 23.94
N MET A 138 -12.20 -9.49 23.50
CA MET A 138 -11.62 -10.83 23.29
C MET A 138 -10.50 -10.81 22.23
N GLN A 139 -10.70 -10.13 21.10
CA GLN A 139 -9.68 -9.98 20.05
C GLN A 139 -8.42 -9.31 20.60
N THR A 140 -8.59 -8.15 21.25
CA THR A 140 -7.50 -7.37 21.83
C THR A 140 -6.75 -8.16 22.89
N THR A 141 -7.48 -8.83 23.79
CA THR A 141 -6.91 -9.67 24.84
C THR A 141 -6.12 -10.83 24.24
N TYR A 142 -6.65 -11.52 23.21
CA TYR A 142 -5.93 -12.60 22.55
C TYR A 142 -4.64 -12.09 21.89
N ILE A 143 -4.68 -10.99 21.14
CA ILE A 143 -3.51 -10.40 20.48
C ILE A 143 -2.45 -10.01 21.51
N ALA A 144 -2.84 -9.36 22.61
CA ALA A 144 -1.93 -9.00 23.69
C ALA A 144 -1.35 -10.25 24.39
N TRP A 145 -2.16 -11.26 24.63
CA TRP A 145 -1.76 -12.53 25.24
C TRP A 145 -0.68 -13.24 24.44
N THR A 146 -0.79 -13.28 23.11
CA THR A 146 0.22 -13.93 22.24
C THR A 146 1.62 -13.35 22.43
N TRP A 147 1.72 -12.06 22.72
CA TRP A 147 2.99 -11.41 22.96
C TRP A 147 3.41 -11.51 24.42
N LEU A 148 2.54 -11.08 25.36
CA LEU A 148 2.90 -10.91 26.76
C LEU A 148 3.11 -12.26 27.49
N VAL A 149 2.35 -13.29 27.11
CA VAL A 149 2.38 -14.60 27.78
C VAL A 149 3.05 -15.67 26.92
N GLU A 150 2.74 -15.73 25.63
CA GLU A 150 3.31 -16.76 24.75
C GLU A 150 4.64 -16.35 24.09
N GLY A 151 5.09 -15.11 24.27
CA GLY A 151 6.34 -14.59 23.71
C GLY A 151 6.35 -14.49 22.18
N ARG A 152 5.17 -14.42 21.53
CA ARG A 152 4.97 -14.38 20.09
C ARG A 152 4.45 -13.01 19.64
N PRO A 153 5.32 -12.10 19.19
CA PRO A 153 4.92 -10.73 18.94
C PRO A 153 4.18 -10.51 17.61
N ARG A 154 4.13 -11.50 16.70
CA ARG A 154 3.68 -11.32 15.32
C ARG A 154 2.27 -10.71 15.22
N ALA A 155 1.29 -11.27 15.94
CA ALA A 155 -0.08 -10.75 15.91
C ALA A 155 -0.16 -9.30 16.44
N THR A 156 0.62 -9.00 17.48
CA THR A 156 0.71 -7.64 18.03
C THR A 156 1.38 -6.67 17.05
N ILE A 157 2.49 -7.07 16.40
CA ILE A 157 3.17 -6.25 15.38
C ILE A 157 2.20 -5.99 14.21
N ALA A 158 1.46 -7.01 13.76
CA ALA A 158 0.46 -6.87 12.72
C ALA A 158 -0.64 -5.87 13.10
N ALA A 159 -1.16 -5.97 14.32
CA ALA A 159 -2.15 -5.03 14.85
C ALA A 159 -1.59 -3.60 14.94
N LEU A 160 -0.36 -3.43 15.43
CA LEU A 160 0.30 -2.12 15.48
C LEU A 160 0.46 -1.50 14.09
N PHE A 161 0.92 -2.26 13.08
CA PHE A 161 1.01 -1.78 11.71
C PHE A 161 -0.35 -1.35 11.18
N MET A 162 -1.37 -2.20 11.38
CA MET A 162 -2.73 -1.94 10.91
C MET A 162 -3.32 -0.67 11.55
N PHE A 163 -3.27 -0.55 12.87
CA PHE A 163 -3.86 0.59 13.58
C PHE A 163 -3.09 1.88 13.36
N THR A 164 -1.75 1.82 13.20
CA THR A 164 -0.94 2.99 12.84
C THR A 164 -1.30 3.49 11.44
N CYS A 165 -1.35 2.59 10.46
CA CYS A 165 -1.76 2.92 9.10
C CYS A 165 -3.18 3.50 9.07
N ARG A 166 -4.12 2.85 9.80
CA ARG A 166 -5.50 3.32 9.94
C ARG A 166 -5.57 4.72 10.57
N GLY A 167 -4.80 4.98 11.61
CA GLY A 167 -4.76 6.28 12.27
C GLY A 167 -4.27 7.39 11.32
N ILE A 168 -3.17 7.15 10.60
CA ILE A 168 -2.61 8.11 9.65
C ILE A 168 -3.60 8.41 8.52
N LEU A 169 -4.13 7.37 7.87
CA LEU A 169 -5.03 7.53 6.73
C LEU A 169 -6.39 8.08 7.15
N GLY A 170 -6.93 7.66 8.28
CA GLY A 170 -8.18 8.18 8.81
C GLY A 170 -8.08 9.64 9.27
N TYR A 171 -6.90 10.07 9.75
CA TYR A 171 -6.66 11.49 10.01
C TYR A 171 -6.56 12.30 8.71
N ALA A 172 -5.95 11.74 7.68
CA ALA A 172 -5.81 12.38 6.38
C ALA A 172 -7.15 12.52 5.63
N THR A 173 -8.11 11.60 5.86
CA THR A 173 -9.41 11.60 5.19
C THR A 173 -10.53 11.33 6.19
N GLN A 174 -11.34 12.34 6.46
CA GLN A 174 -12.47 12.24 7.37
C GLN A 174 -13.78 12.20 6.55
N LEU A 175 -14.53 11.11 6.71
CA LEU A 175 -15.79 10.90 6.03
C LEU A 175 -16.98 11.17 7.00
N PRO A 176 -18.10 11.70 6.52
CA PRO A 176 -19.29 11.82 7.34
C PRO A 176 -19.86 10.43 7.68
N LEU A 177 -20.51 10.33 8.82
CA LEU A 177 -21.24 9.12 9.18
C LEU A 177 -22.32 8.82 8.13
N PRO A 178 -22.57 7.54 7.82
CA PRO A 178 -23.68 7.15 6.97
C PRO A 178 -25.01 7.68 7.50
N GLN A 179 -25.94 7.99 6.59
CA GLN A 179 -27.30 8.35 6.98
C GLN A 179 -27.94 7.19 7.74
N GLU A 180 -28.82 7.49 8.69
CA GLU A 180 -29.51 6.51 9.53
C GLU A 180 -28.59 5.66 10.43
N PHE A 181 -27.43 6.19 10.82
CA PHE A 181 -26.54 5.52 11.76
C PHE A 181 -27.24 5.29 13.12
N LEU A 182 -27.24 4.03 13.55
CA LEU A 182 -27.82 3.62 14.84
C LEU A 182 -26.71 3.52 15.90
N GLY A 183 -26.35 4.64 16.51
CA GLY A 183 -25.38 4.68 17.61
C GLY A 183 -25.88 3.99 18.87
N SER A 184 -24.96 3.51 19.69
CA SER A 184 -25.22 3.00 21.04
C SER A 184 -24.10 3.48 21.96
N GLY A 185 -24.45 3.94 23.18
CA GLY A 185 -23.48 4.42 24.17
C GLY A 185 -22.54 3.34 24.73
N VAL A 186 -22.78 2.06 24.40
CA VAL A 186 -21.98 0.91 24.83
C VAL A 186 -21.07 0.34 23.73
N ASP A 187 -21.10 0.91 22.53
CA ASP A 187 -20.18 0.52 21.45
C ASP A 187 -18.77 1.04 21.74
N PHE A 188 -17.81 0.15 21.88
CA PHE A 188 -16.39 0.49 22.00
C PHE A 188 -15.64 0.21 20.68
N PRO A 189 -14.84 1.08 20.18
CA PRO A 189 -14.72 2.54 20.36
C PRO A 189 -15.44 3.28 19.22
N VAL A 190 -16.70 3.05 19.04
CA VAL A 190 -17.51 3.76 18.04
C VAL A 190 -17.96 5.09 18.65
N GLY A 191 -17.00 6.00 18.78
CA GLY A 191 -17.32 7.39 19.04
C GLY A 191 -17.75 8.11 17.77
N ASN A 192 -18.27 9.32 17.90
CA ASN A 192 -18.61 10.24 16.79
C ASN A 192 -17.36 10.73 16.03
N VAL A 193 -16.46 9.80 15.62
CA VAL A 193 -15.15 10.12 15.07
C VAL A 193 -15.09 9.65 13.63
N SER A 194 -15.15 10.61 12.71
CA SER A 194 -15.19 10.38 11.26
C SER A 194 -14.07 9.49 10.70
N PHE A 195 -12.90 9.45 11.35
CA PHE A 195 -11.77 8.66 10.86
C PHE A 195 -11.95 7.15 10.99
N PHE A 196 -12.96 6.67 11.73
CA PHE A 196 -13.25 5.24 11.83
C PHE A 196 -13.86 4.64 10.55
N LEU A 197 -14.33 5.46 9.62
CA LEU A 197 -14.97 5.01 8.39
C LEU A 197 -14.01 4.63 7.27
N PHE A 198 -12.69 4.78 7.44
CA PHE A 198 -11.73 4.46 6.38
C PHE A 198 -11.62 2.95 6.11
N PHE A 199 -11.40 2.14 7.13
CA PHE A 199 -11.57 0.68 7.11
C PHE A 199 -11.80 0.15 8.54
N SER A 200 -12.51 -0.98 8.66
CA SER A 200 -12.89 -1.50 9.96
C SER A 200 -11.72 -2.15 10.70
N GLY A 201 -11.25 -1.50 11.76
CA GLY A 201 -10.27 -2.06 12.68
C GLY A 201 -10.79 -3.28 13.44
N HIS A 202 -12.10 -3.34 13.71
CA HIS A 202 -12.77 -4.48 14.33
C HIS A 202 -12.60 -5.75 13.49
N VAL A 203 -12.91 -5.65 12.19
CA VAL A 203 -12.79 -6.76 11.24
C VAL A 203 -11.32 -7.13 11.05
N GLY A 204 -10.44 -6.16 10.83
CA GLY A 204 -9.02 -6.43 10.64
C GLY A 204 -8.35 -7.07 11.85
N GLY A 205 -8.68 -6.63 13.06
CA GLY A 205 -8.20 -7.23 14.32
C GLY A 205 -8.65 -8.68 14.49
N SER A 206 -9.92 -8.98 14.15
CA SER A 206 -10.44 -10.35 14.17
C SER A 206 -9.72 -11.26 13.17
N VAL A 207 -9.45 -10.75 11.96
CA VAL A 207 -8.71 -11.47 10.91
C VAL A 207 -7.29 -11.80 11.37
N ILE A 208 -6.56 -10.83 11.94
CA ILE A 208 -5.21 -11.04 12.50
C ILE A 208 -5.23 -12.13 13.58
N ALA A 209 -6.18 -12.05 14.52
CA ALA A 209 -6.32 -13.03 15.58
C ALA A 209 -6.62 -14.44 15.04
N SER A 210 -7.56 -14.55 14.09
CA SER A 210 -7.94 -15.82 13.47
C SER A 210 -6.79 -16.45 12.67
N ILE A 211 -6.01 -15.67 11.92
CA ILE A 211 -4.82 -16.15 11.19
C ILE A 211 -3.78 -16.69 12.17
N ASP A 212 -3.51 -15.99 13.28
CA ASP A 212 -2.56 -16.47 14.29
C ASP A 212 -3.05 -17.75 14.98
N MET A 213 -4.32 -17.86 15.30
CA MET A 213 -4.93 -19.08 15.84
C MET A 213 -4.76 -20.27 14.90
N ARG A 214 -5.03 -20.11 13.61
CA ARG A 214 -4.82 -21.15 12.59
C ARG A 214 -3.35 -21.57 12.48
N ARG A 215 -2.43 -20.60 12.53
CA ARG A 215 -0.98 -20.85 12.54
C ARG A 215 -0.54 -21.68 13.75
N LYS A 216 -1.29 -21.61 14.84
CA LYS A 216 -1.08 -22.40 16.05
C LYS A 216 -1.94 -23.65 16.16
N HIS A 217 -2.55 -24.06 15.06
CA HIS A 217 -3.46 -25.22 15.00
C HIS A 217 -4.65 -25.15 15.98
N ARG A 218 -5.03 -23.93 16.42
CA ARG A 218 -6.22 -23.67 17.26
C ARG A 218 -7.45 -23.49 16.36
N HIS A 219 -7.74 -24.44 15.49
CA HIS A 219 -8.75 -24.31 14.44
C HIS A 219 -10.16 -24.07 14.96
N GLY A 220 -10.55 -24.70 16.08
CA GLY A 220 -11.85 -24.47 16.71
C GLY A 220 -12.03 -23.03 17.18
N LEU A 221 -11.00 -22.46 17.81
CA LEU A 221 -11.03 -21.06 18.25
C LEU A 221 -11.05 -20.10 17.07
N ALA A 222 -10.25 -20.38 16.03
CA ALA A 222 -10.26 -19.59 14.79
C ALA A 222 -11.65 -19.59 14.13
N PHE A 223 -12.32 -20.74 14.07
CA PHE A 223 -13.67 -20.85 13.54
C PHE A 223 -14.69 -20.02 14.33
N ILE A 224 -14.60 -20.02 15.66
CA ILE A 224 -15.45 -19.19 16.52
C ILE A 224 -15.21 -17.71 16.21
N PHE A 225 -13.95 -17.28 16.12
CA PHE A 225 -13.61 -15.89 15.82
C PHE A 225 -14.09 -15.47 14.42
N ASP A 226 -13.96 -16.33 13.42
CA ASP A 226 -14.47 -16.05 12.08
C ASP A 226 -16.00 -15.90 12.07
N THR A 227 -16.70 -16.80 12.79
CA THR A 227 -18.16 -16.73 12.91
C THR A 227 -18.61 -15.44 13.61
N LEU A 228 -17.97 -15.09 14.73
CA LEU A 228 -18.25 -13.85 15.44
C LEU A 228 -17.91 -12.62 14.58
N ASN A 229 -16.85 -12.70 13.75
CA ASN A 229 -16.50 -11.63 12.83
C ASN A 229 -17.57 -11.44 11.75
N VAL A 230 -18.14 -12.52 11.21
CA VAL A 230 -19.27 -12.42 10.27
C VAL A 230 -20.49 -11.76 10.93
N LEU A 231 -20.84 -12.17 12.15
CA LEU A 231 -21.92 -11.54 12.90
C LEU A 231 -21.66 -10.06 13.18
N GLN A 232 -20.42 -9.71 13.51
CA GLN A 232 -19.98 -8.33 13.69
C GLN A 232 -20.13 -7.52 12.38
N VAL A 233 -19.73 -8.09 11.23
CA VAL A 233 -19.90 -7.47 9.91
C VAL A 233 -21.38 -7.18 9.63
N VAL A 234 -22.24 -8.17 9.81
CA VAL A 234 -23.69 -8.01 9.61
C VAL A 234 -24.26 -6.92 10.51
N ARG A 235 -23.86 -6.88 11.78
CA ARG A 235 -24.27 -5.83 12.71
C ARG A 235 -23.79 -4.45 12.28
N LEU A 236 -22.52 -4.30 11.92
CA LEU A 236 -21.93 -3.02 11.50
C LEU A 236 -22.62 -2.45 10.27
N LEU A 237 -23.03 -3.30 9.33
CA LEU A 237 -23.83 -2.90 8.18
C LEU A 237 -25.26 -2.52 8.58
N ALA A 238 -25.91 -3.33 9.43
CA ALA A 238 -27.28 -3.07 9.88
C ALA A 238 -27.41 -1.79 10.72
N THR A 239 -26.38 -1.44 11.50
CA THR A 239 -26.36 -0.18 12.24
C THR A 239 -25.86 1.02 11.44
N ARG A 240 -25.51 0.83 10.17
CA ARG A 240 -24.89 1.87 9.30
C ARG A 240 -23.58 2.42 9.91
N GLY A 241 -22.88 1.62 10.69
CA GLY A 241 -21.61 2.00 11.32
C GLY A 241 -20.41 1.95 10.37
N HIS A 242 -20.50 1.17 9.29
CA HIS A 242 -19.49 1.03 8.23
C HIS A 242 -20.15 0.76 6.89
N TYR A 243 -19.52 1.21 5.81
CA TYR A 243 -19.84 0.77 4.45
C TYR A 243 -19.28 -0.62 4.17
N THR A 244 -19.84 -1.31 3.17
CA THR A 244 -19.36 -2.63 2.73
C THR A 244 -17.87 -2.59 2.36
N ILE A 245 -17.42 -1.52 1.69
CA ILE A 245 -16.03 -1.36 1.30
C ILE A 245 -15.08 -1.28 2.51
N ASP A 246 -15.48 -0.60 3.58
CA ASP A 246 -14.67 -0.46 4.80
C ASP A 246 -14.39 -1.82 5.44
N LEU A 247 -15.39 -2.71 5.41
CA LEU A 247 -15.29 -4.06 5.97
C LEU A 247 -14.41 -4.96 5.09
N ALA A 248 -14.59 -4.89 3.76
CA ALA A 248 -13.77 -5.63 2.80
C ALA A 248 -12.30 -5.20 2.88
N VAL A 249 -12.03 -3.89 2.91
CA VAL A 249 -10.67 -3.35 3.10
C VAL A 249 -10.12 -3.72 4.47
N GLY A 250 -10.95 -3.79 5.50
CA GLY A 250 -10.56 -4.27 6.84
C GLY A 250 -10.02 -5.71 6.82
N VAL A 251 -10.68 -6.62 6.10
CA VAL A 251 -10.19 -7.99 5.89
C VAL A 251 -8.83 -7.98 5.17
N GLY A 252 -8.73 -7.25 4.06
CA GLY A 252 -7.48 -7.13 3.28
C GLY A 252 -6.34 -6.54 4.11
N ALA A 253 -6.61 -5.50 4.91
CA ALA A 253 -5.64 -4.89 5.81
C ALA A 253 -5.14 -5.87 6.87
N GLY A 254 -6.03 -6.66 7.47
CA GLY A 254 -5.64 -7.71 8.44
C GLY A 254 -4.68 -8.73 7.83
N ILE A 255 -4.98 -9.26 6.63
CA ILE A 255 -4.13 -10.22 5.91
C ILE A 255 -2.78 -9.58 5.55
N LEU A 256 -2.80 -8.38 4.98
CA LEU A 256 -1.58 -7.66 4.57
C LEU A 256 -0.66 -7.39 5.75
N CYS A 257 -1.21 -6.86 6.85
CA CYS A 257 -0.42 -6.53 8.03
C CYS A 257 0.15 -7.76 8.72
N ASP A 258 -0.57 -8.91 8.77
CA ASP A 258 0.00 -10.17 9.24
C ASP A 258 1.14 -10.65 8.36
N SER A 259 1.03 -10.51 7.03
CA SER A 259 2.10 -10.86 6.09
C SER A 259 3.34 -9.98 6.27
N LEU A 260 3.15 -8.66 6.44
CA LEU A 260 4.24 -7.71 6.71
C LEU A 260 4.93 -8.01 8.06
N ALA A 261 4.15 -8.30 9.10
CA ALA A 261 4.70 -8.69 10.41
C ALA A 261 5.52 -9.97 10.33
N GLY A 262 5.09 -10.95 9.51
CA GLY A 262 5.86 -12.17 9.26
C GLY A 262 7.21 -11.89 8.59
N LYS A 263 7.22 -11.09 7.53
CA LYS A 263 8.47 -10.67 6.85
C LYS A 263 9.41 -9.90 7.78
N TYR A 264 8.86 -9.03 8.62
CA TYR A 264 9.62 -8.30 9.62
C TYR A 264 10.29 -9.24 10.62
N GLU A 265 9.57 -10.24 11.17
CA GLU A 265 10.14 -11.23 12.07
C GLU A 265 11.25 -12.07 11.41
N GLU A 266 11.06 -12.51 10.17
CA GLU A 266 12.05 -13.26 9.40
C GLU A 266 13.33 -12.43 9.19
N SER A 267 13.18 -11.17 8.78
CA SER A 267 14.32 -10.25 8.62
C SER A 267 15.09 -10.06 9.93
N ARG A 268 14.38 -9.89 11.05
CA ARG A 268 15.02 -9.76 12.38
C ARG A 268 15.77 -11.04 12.80
N LYS A 269 15.20 -12.21 12.54
CA LYS A 269 15.87 -13.51 12.83
C LYS A 269 17.15 -13.68 12.00
N MET A 270 17.10 -13.37 10.71
CA MET A 270 18.27 -13.44 9.83
C MET A 270 19.38 -12.49 10.27
N SER A 271 19.04 -11.25 10.62
CA SER A 271 20.00 -10.27 11.13
C SER A 271 20.66 -10.73 12.44
N HIS A 272 19.88 -11.31 13.34
CA HIS A 272 20.41 -11.85 14.61
C HIS A 272 21.35 -13.04 14.39
N LEU A 273 21.00 -13.97 13.49
CA LEU A 273 21.83 -15.11 13.13
C LEU A 273 23.15 -14.69 12.47
N SER A 274 23.12 -13.69 11.59
CA SER A 274 24.34 -13.15 10.98
C SER A 274 25.24 -12.45 11.99
N TYR A 275 24.66 -11.73 12.96
CA TYR A 275 25.42 -11.14 14.07
C TYR A 275 26.11 -12.20 14.94
N ILE A 276 25.41 -13.28 15.34
CA ILE A 276 25.99 -14.36 16.12
C ILE A 276 27.14 -15.07 15.35
N LYS A 277 26.96 -15.32 14.05
CA LYS A 277 28.01 -15.89 13.21
C LYS A 277 29.26 -15.01 13.17
N ALA A 278 29.08 -13.69 13.02
CA ALA A 278 30.19 -12.73 13.01
C ALA A 278 30.92 -12.70 14.38
N ALA A 279 30.18 -12.69 15.49
CA ALA A 279 30.76 -12.75 16.83
C ALA A 279 31.59 -14.03 17.06
N ASN A 280 31.01 -15.17 16.73
CA ASN A 280 31.73 -16.47 16.89
C ASN A 280 32.98 -16.61 16.00
N SER A 281 32.99 -16.02 14.80
CA SER A 281 34.17 -16.01 13.93
C SER A 281 35.29 -15.11 14.47
N HIS A 282 34.94 -14.03 15.17
CA HIS A 282 35.92 -13.15 15.80
C HIS A 282 36.57 -13.83 17.02
N ASP A 283 35.79 -14.51 17.86
CA ASP A 283 36.32 -15.24 19.02
C ASP A 283 37.25 -16.40 18.62
N THR A 284 36.95 -17.09 17.51
CA THR A 284 37.79 -18.16 16.98
C THR A 284 39.12 -17.63 16.42
N SER A 285 39.11 -16.45 15.83
CA SER A 285 40.31 -15.78 15.31
C SER A 285 41.24 -15.30 16.43
N THR A 286 40.69 -14.73 17.50
CA THR A 286 41.45 -14.28 18.67
C THR A 286 42.08 -15.46 19.42
N ALA A 287 41.34 -16.56 19.62
CA ALA A 287 41.82 -17.74 20.26
C ALA A 287 42.99 -18.44 19.49
N ALA A 288 42.95 -18.38 18.15
CA ALA A 288 44.01 -18.89 17.29
C ALA A 288 45.29 -18.04 17.37
N ASP A 289 45.14 -16.72 17.43
CA ASP A 289 46.27 -15.78 17.52
C ASP A 289 46.97 -15.85 18.88
N ASP A 290 46.22 -15.99 19.96
CA ASP A 290 46.73 -16.21 21.31
C ASP A 290 47.48 -17.52 21.43
N THR A 291 47.05 -18.58 20.73
CA THR A 291 47.72 -19.89 20.72
C THR A 291 49.07 -19.84 19.98
N ILE A 292 49.10 -19.11 18.85
CA ILE A 292 50.33 -18.92 18.06
C ILE A 292 51.35 -18.08 18.85
N THR A 293 50.93 -17.04 19.54
CA THR A 293 51.79 -16.18 20.36
C THR A 293 52.37 -16.94 21.56
N ALA A 294 51.57 -17.81 22.17
CA ALA A 294 52.02 -18.64 23.30
C ALA A 294 53.05 -19.73 22.90
N VAL A 295 53.02 -20.24 21.67
CA VAL A 295 53.97 -21.22 21.14
C VAL A 295 55.31 -20.53 20.80
N GLN A 296 55.30 -19.30 20.29
CA GLN A 296 56.51 -18.56 19.95
C GLN A 296 57.30 -18.07 21.17
N HIS A 297 56.66 -17.90 22.32
CA HIS A 297 57.35 -17.53 23.58
C HIS A 297 58.01 -18.73 24.31
N LYS A 298 57.81 -19.98 23.88
CA LYS A 298 58.38 -21.19 24.47
C LYS A 298 59.51 -21.80 23.66
N SER A 299 59.86 -21.25 22.53
CA SER A 299 61.03 -21.64 21.72
C SER A 299 62.21 -20.65 21.95
#